data_ae463a168ac8f767de1c6b8d9e5b0e8c
#
_entry.id   ae463a168ac8f767de1c6b8d9e5b0e8c
#
_cell.length_a   1.000
_cell.length_b   1.000
_cell.length_c   1.000
_cell.angle_alpha   90.00
_cell.angle_beta   90.00
_cell.angle_gamma   90.00
#
_symmetry.space_group_name_H-M   'P 1'
#
loop_
_entity.id
_entity.type
_entity.pdbx_description
1 polymer ?
#
loop_
_entity_poly.entity_id
_entity_poly.type
_entity_poly.pdbx_seq_one_letter_code
_entity_poly.pdbx_strand_id
1 'polypeptide(L)'
;MAAAQDRRRFIGSWVLVLTVAGCVWWGIHPPRDPHDYREESARTLQMLRSHVETARLWAEGVEDGRVLRTAASVGLTETSTDADAQSSRYSSLVPSDRESTRIWRQVSSLSDEVASRLSDIRLDARVGRWHEVVAALPSLARLSDRLGDLEREVRR
;
A
#
# COMPACT_ATOMS: atom_id res chain seq x y z
N MET A 1 -2.01 -14.33 56.38
CA MET A 1 -1.70 -15.28 55.27
C MET A 1 -2.54 -15.09 53.98
N ALA A 2 -3.56 -14.23 53.98
CA ALA A 2 -4.43 -14.00 52.79
C ALA A 2 -3.76 -13.15 51.65
N ALA A 3 -2.88 -12.22 51.97
CA ALA A 3 -2.31 -11.30 50.97
C ALA A 3 -1.34 -11.93 49.95
N ALA A 4 -0.72 -13.07 50.28
CA ALA A 4 0.20 -13.76 49.37
C ALA A 4 -0.51 -14.60 48.29
N GLN A 5 -1.75 -14.98 48.55
CA GLN A 5 -2.56 -15.82 47.65
C GLN A 5 -3.20 -14.97 46.54
N ASP A 6 -3.56 -13.72 46.84
CA ASP A 6 -4.09 -12.77 45.87
C ASP A 6 -3.05 -12.32 44.84
N ARG A 7 -1.82 -12.12 45.29
CA ARG A 7 -0.71 -11.73 44.42
C ARG A 7 -0.33 -12.80 43.36
N ARG A 8 -0.44 -14.08 43.73
CA ARG A 8 -0.20 -15.20 42.79
C ARG A 8 -1.31 -15.33 41.74
N ARG A 9 -2.56 -15.05 42.10
CA ARG A 9 -3.69 -15.04 41.16
C ARG A 9 -3.59 -13.88 40.16
N PHE A 10 -3.14 -12.71 40.62
CA PHE A 10 -2.95 -11.53 39.78
C PHE A 10 -1.82 -11.75 38.75
N ILE A 11 -0.68 -12.31 39.17
CA ILE A 11 0.44 -12.59 38.26
C ILE A 11 0.07 -13.68 37.24
N GLY A 12 -0.64 -14.73 37.63
CA GLY A 12 -1.11 -15.78 36.73
C GLY A 12 -2.07 -15.27 35.65
N SER A 13 -2.94 -14.29 36.00
CA SER A 13 -3.87 -13.70 35.07
C SER A 13 -3.16 -12.85 34.00
N TRP A 14 -2.15 -12.07 34.38
CA TRP A 14 -1.36 -11.27 33.44
C TRP A 14 -0.51 -12.11 32.48
N VAL A 15 0.08 -13.19 32.98
CA VAL A 15 0.84 -14.15 32.13
C VAL A 15 -0.10 -14.79 31.12
N LEU A 16 -1.30 -15.18 31.51
CA LEU A 16 -2.28 -15.76 30.56
C LEU A 16 -2.71 -14.75 29.49
N VAL A 17 -2.99 -13.50 29.87
CA VAL A 17 -3.36 -12.43 28.94
C VAL A 17 -2.22 -12.15 27.94
N LEU A 18 -0.99 -12.07 28.40
CA LEU A 18 0.18 -11.85 27.55
C LEU A 18 0.43 -13.03 26.62
N THR A 19 0.23 -14.27 27.08
CA THR A 19 0.39 -15.48 26.25
C THR A 19 -0.70 -15.54 25.18
N VAL A 20 -1.94 -15.26 25.53
CA VAL A 20 -3.06 -15.21 24.57
C VAL A 20 -2.87 -14.07 23.58
N ALA A 21 -2.46 -12.88 24.02
CA ALA A 21 -2.16 -11.75 23.15
C ALA A 21 -0.99 -12.06 22.21
N GLY A 22 0.06 -12.74 22.69
CA GLY A 22 1.20 -13.21 21.88
C GLY A 22 0.78 -14.25 20.86
N CYS A 23 -0.05 -15.22 21.23
CA CYS A 23 -0.56 -16.23 20.31
C CYS A 23 -1.52 -15.64 19.25
N VAL A 24 -2.36 -14.69 19.65
CA VAL A 24 -3.23 -13.96 18.71
C VAL A 24 -2.41 -13.09 17.76
N TRP A 25 -1.39 -12.39 18.29
CA TRP A 25 -0.47 -11.59 17.47
C TRP A 25 0.28 -12.45 16.45
N TRP A 26 0.79 -13.61 16.85
CA TRP A 26 1.50 -14.52 15.96
C TRP A 26 0.57 -15.23 14.96
N GLY A 27 -0.66 -15.55 15.37
CA GLY A 27 -1.67 -16.14 14.48
C GLY A 27 -2.21 -15.14 13.43
N ILE A 28 -2.15 -13.82 13.72
CA ILE A 28 -2.57 -12.77 12.78
C ILE A 28 -1.44 -12.41 11.80
N HIS A 29 -0.17 -12.60 12.20
CA HIS A 29 1.01 -12.28 11.40
C HIS A 29 1.96 -13.49 11.31
N PRO A 30 1.55 -14.63 10.70
CA PRO A 30 2.49 -15.72 10.48
C PRO A 30 3.64 -15.21 9.60
N PRO A 31 4.91 -15.56 9.92
CA PRO A 31 6.01 -15.31 9.00
C PRO A 31 5.68 -16.01 7.67
N ARG A 32 5.55 -15.25 6.60
CA ARG A 32 5.24 -15.79 5.28
C ARG A 32 6.45 -16.51 4.72
N ASP A 33 6.20 -17.62 4.02
CA ASP A 33 7.22 -18.28 3.21
C ASP A 33 7.81 -17.25 2.21
N PRO A 34 9.12 -17.26 1.94
CA PRO A 34 9.75 -16.37 0.95
C PRO A 34 9.06 -16.39 -0.42
N HIS A 35 8.53 -17.53 -0.85
CA HIS A 35 7.79 -17.67 -2.09
C HIS A 35 6.46 -16.89 -2.05
N ASP A 36 5.67 -17.06 -0.99
CA ASP A 36 4.40 -16.34 -0.78
C ASP A 36 4.63 -14.84 -0.69
N TYR A 37 5.78 -14.43 -0.11
CA TYR A 37 6.16 -13.03 0.01
C TYR A 37 6.43 -12.39 -1.36
N ARG A 38 7.14 -13.10 -2.25
CA ARG A 38 7.37 -12.63 -3.64
C ARG A 38 6.07 -12.50 -4.41
N GLU A 39 5.17 -13.49 -4.29
CA GLU A 39 3.88 -13.46 -4.98
C GLU A 39 3.02 -12.28 -4.51
N GLU A 40 2.93 -12.03 -3.21
CA GLU A 40 2.20 -10.89 -2.66
C GLU A 40 2.82 -9.55 -3.09
N SER A 41 4.16 -9.47 -3.13
CA SER A 41 4.88 -8.29 -3.61
C SER A 41 4.57 -8.02 -5.08
N ALA A 42 4.60 -9.04 -5.93
CA ALA A 42 4.27 -8.92 -7.34
C ALA A 42 2.80 -8.51 -7.55
N ARG A 43 1.88 -9.08 -6.77
CA ARG A 43 0.45 -8.71 -6.79
C ARG A 43 0.25 -7.25 -6.39
N THR A 44 0.93 -6.79 -5.34
CA THR A 44 0.88 -5.39 -4.89
C THR A 44 1.37 -4.44 -5.98
N LEU A 45 2.49 -4.75 -6.64
CA LEU A 45 3.02 -3.94 -7.74
C LEU A 45 2.06 -3.88 -8.92
N GLN A 46 1.43 -5.00 -9.27
CA GLN A 46 0.41 -5.05 -10.32
C GLN A 46 -0.82 -4.19 -9.98
N MET A 47 -1.30 -4.23 -8.74
CA MET A 47 -2.44 -3.42 -8.30
C MET A 47 -2.08 -1.93 -8.32
N LEU A 48 -0.93 -1.54 -7.80
CA LEU A 48 -0.46 -0.14 -7.83
C LEU A 48 -0.30 0.36 -9.27
N ARG A 49 0.24 -0.47 -10.16
CA ARG A 49 0.32 -0.15 -11.58
C ARG A 49 -1.07 0.10 -12.19
N SER A 50 -2.06 -0.74 -11.85
CA SER A 50 -3.44 -0.53 -12.29
C SER A 50 -4.01 0.80 -11.82
N HIS A 51 -3.73 1.21 -10.55
CA HIS A 51 -4.17 2.51 -10.05
C HIS A 51 -3.49 3.68 -10.78
N VAL A 52 -2.18 3.58 -11.06
CA VAL A 52 -1.46 4.59 -11.85
C VAL A 52 -2.03 4.72 -13.25
N GLU A 53 -2.30 3.61 -13.95
CA GLU A 53 -2.90 3.61 -15.29
C GLU A 53 -4.34 4.16 -15.25
N THR A 54 -5.12 3.83 -14.23
CA THR A 54 -6.47 4.38 -14.03
C THR A 54 -6.43 5.90 -13.86
N ALA A 55 -5.52 6.41 -13.03
CA ALA A 55 -5.35 7.86 -12.85
C ALA A 55 -4.92 8.54 -14.17
N ARG A 56 -4.05 7.88 -14.95
CA ARG A 56 -3.64 8.37 -16.27
C ARG A 56 -4.82 8.48 -17.23
N LEU A 57 -5.67 7.44 -17.30
CA LEU A 57 -6.88 7.45 -18.14
C LEU A 57 -7.86 8.56 -17.75
N TRP A 58 -8.02 8.86 -16.45
CA TRP A 58 -8.83 10.00 -16.01
C TRP A 58 -8.26 11.33 -16.49
N ALA A 59 -6.93 11.53 -16.35
CA ALA A 59 -6.27 12.75 -16.78
C ALA A 59 -6.32 12.95 -18.30
N GLU A 60 -6.01 11.90 -19.10
CA GLU A 60 -6.13 11.89 -20.56
C GLU A 60 -7.58 12.15 -21.00
N GLY A 61 -8.56 11.54 -20.33
CA GLY A 61 -9.98 11.75 -20.64
C GLY A 61 -10.46 13.19 -20.44
N VAL A 62 -9.89 13.89 -19.45
CA VAL A 62 -10.16 15.33 -19.25
C VAL A 62 -9.44 16.17 -20.28
N GLU A 63 -8.17 15.86 -20.61
CA GLU A 63 -7.39 16.56 -21.63
C GLU A 63 -8.09 16.53 -22.99
N ASP A 64 -8.57 15.35 -23.37
CA ASP A 64 -9.30 15.12 -24.64
C ASP A 64 -10.76 15.63 -24.61
N GLY A 65 -11.24 16.14 -23.49
CA GLY A 65 -12.63 16.57 -23.33
C GLY A 65 -13.66 15.42 -23.35
N ARG A 66 -13.20 14.16 -23.23
CA ARG A 66 -14.05 12.95 -23.24
C ARG A 66 -14.69 12.67 -21.88
N VAL A 67 -14.14 13.23 -20.82
CA VAL A 67 -14.59 13.02 -19.44
C VAL A 67 -14.85 14.34 -18.76
N LEU A 68 -15.98 14.43 -18.03
CA LEU A 68 -16.30 15.59 -17.22
C LEU A 68 -15.33 15.70 -16.04
N ARG A 69 -14.84 16.91 -15.76
CA ARG A 69 -13.93 17.21 -14.65
C ARG A 69 -14.45 16.73 -13.30
N THR A 70 -15.76 16.83 -13.07
CA THR A 70 -16.41 16.35 -11.84
C THR A 70 -16.31 14.83 -11.71
N ALA A 71 -16.55 14.08 -12.78
CA ALA A 71 -16.40 12.62 -12.78
C ALA A 71 -14.94 12.21 -12.58
N ALA A 72 -14.00 12.85 -13.28
CA ALA A 72 -12.57 12.61 -13.10
C ALA A 72 -12.09 12.92 -11.67
N SER A 73 -12.59 13.99 -11.03
CA SER A 73 -12.24 14.29 -9.63
C SER A 73 -12.70 13.21 -8.65
N VAL A 74 -13.87 12.60 -8.88
CA VAL A 74 -14.35 11.47 -8.08
C VAL A 74 -13.47 10.24 -8.33
N GLY A 75 -13.24 9.87 -9.60
CA GLY A 75 -12.43 8.71 -9.96
C GLY A 75 -10.98 8.81 -9.47
N LEU A 76 -10.36 10.00 -9.55
CA LEU A 76 -9.02 10.25 -9.01
C LEU A 76 -9.01 10.16 -7.47
N THR A 77 -10.09 10.56 -6.79
CA THR A 77 -10.20 10.43 -5.34
C THR A 77 -10.27 8.97 -4.91
N GLU A 78 -11.09 8.16 -5.57
CA GLU A 78 -11.20 6.72 -5.33
C GLU A 78 -9.87 6.02 -5.61
N THR A 79 -9.27 6.27 -6.78
CA THR A 79 -7.97 5.69 -7.17
C THR A 79 -6.86 6.01 -6.17
N SER A 80 -6.77 7.26 -5.69
CA SER A 80 -5.79 7.66 -4.67
C SER A 80 -6.05 6.96 -3.34
N THR A 81 -7.31 6.86 -2.90
CA THR A 81 -7.67 6.21 -1.65
C THR A 81 -7.33 4.71 -1.66
N ASP A 82 -7.59 4.04 -2.78
CA ASP A 82 -7.29 2.62 -2.95
C ASP A 82 -5.77 2.36 -2.98
N ALA A 83 -5.00 3.23 -3.65
CA ALA A 83 -3.53 3.15 -3.66
C ALA A 83 -2.94 3.37 -2.25
N ASP A 84 -3.46 4.35 -1.48
CA ASP A 84 -3.06 4.59 -0.08
C ASP A 84 -3.35 3.37 0.81
N ALA A 85 -4.52 2.77 0.65
CA ALA A 85 -4.90 1.55 1.39
C ALA A 85 -3.98 0.37 1.03
N GLN A 86 -3.66 0.20 -0.26
CA GLN A 86 -2.75 -0.86 -0.72
C GLN A 86 -1.32 -0.65 -0.21
N SER A 87 -0.79 0.58 -0.25
CA SER A 87 0.53 0.92 0.31
C SER A 87 0.60 0.62 1.80
N SER A 88 -0.41 1.08 2.56
CA SER A 88 -0.50 0.84 4.00
C SER A 88 -0.57 -0.65 4.35
N ARG A 89 -1.35 -1.42 3.58
CA ARG A 89 -1.45 -2.87 3.75
C ARG A 89 -0.13 -3.56 3.49
N TYR A 90 0.58 -3.20 2.43
CA TYR A 90 1.88 -3.79 2.10
C TYR A 90 2.94 -3.42 3.14
N SER A 91 2.97 -2.18 3.61
CA SER A 91 3.92 -1.72 4.64
C SER A 91 3.79 -2.47 5.96
N SER A 92 2.60 -3.01 6.27
CA SER A 92 2.37 -3.82 7.47
C SER A 92 2.90 -5.25 7.39
N LEU A 93 3.36 -5.71 6.21
CA LEU A 93 3.93 -7.05 6.04
C LEU A 93 5.32 -7.12 6.68
N VAL A 94 5.55 -8.20 7.43
CA VAL A 94 6.83 -8.46 8.08
C VAL A 94 7.65 -9.44 7.22
N PRO A 95 8.79 -9.01 6.66
CA PRO A 95 9.67 -9.91 5.89
C PRO A 95 10.35 -10.94 6.81
N SER A 96 10.48 -12.18 6.33
CA SER A 96 11.03 -13.29 7.11
C SER A 96 12.56 -13.48 6.97
N ASP A 97 13.15 -12.97 5.91
CA ASP A 97 14.56 -13.14 5.56
C ASP A 97 15.18 -11.90 4.91
N ARG A 98 16.49 -11.96 4.60
CA ARG A 98 17.22 -10.81 4.02
C ARG A 98 16.74 -10.44 2.63
N GLU A 99 16.37 -11.41 1.81
CA GLU A 99 15.91 -11.17 0.45
C GLU A 99 14.52 -10.53 0.46
N SER A 100 13.58 -11.09 1.25
CA SER A 100 12.27 -10.51 1.49
C SER A 100 12.36 -9.09 2.06
N THR A 101 13.34 -8.82 2.93
CA THR A 101 13.61 -7.47 3.46
C THR A 101 14.07 -6.50 2.36
N ARG A 102 14.87 -6.96 1.40
CA ARG A 102 15.29 -6.14 0.25
C ARG A 102 14.10 -5.81 -0.64
N ILE A 103 13.32 -6.82 -1.00
CA ILE A 103 12.10 -6.67 -1.80
C ILE A 103 11.13 -5.71 -1.10
N TRP A 104 10.89 -5.92 0.20
CA TRP A 104 10.01 -5.07 0.99
C TRP A 104 10.39 -3.59 0.91
N ARG A 105 11.67 -3.25 1.07
CA ARG A 105 12.15 -1.86 1.00
C ARG A 105 11.91 -1.25 -0.39
N GLN A 106 12.20 -2.00 -1.45
CA GLN A 106 12.02 -1.52 -2.82
C GLN A 106 10.53 -1.28 -3.13
N VAL A 107 9.68 -2.25 -2.79
CA VAL A 107 8.24 -2.16 -3.05
C VAL A 107 7.60 -1.08 -2.17
N SER A 108 7.91 -1.00 -0.88
CA SER A 108 7.37 0.03 0.01
C SER A 108 7.76 1.44 -0.45
N SER A 109 9.04 1.65 -0.79
CA SER A 109 9.49 2.95 -1.29
C SER A 109 8.77 3.39 -2.57
N LEU A 110 8.54 2.44 -3.51
CA LEU A 110 7.82 2.75 -4.74
C LEU A 110 6.31 2.93 -4.50
N SER A 111 5.73 2.17 -3.55
CA SER A 111 4.33 2.31 -3.12
C SER A 111 4.07 3.69 -2.52
N ASP A 112 4.97 4.16 -1.65
CA ASP A 112 4.86 5.48 -1.02
C ASP A 112 4.98 6.61 -2.06
N GLU A 113 5.87 6.44 -3.06
CA GLU A 113 5.99 7.39 -4.18
C GLU A 113 4.70 7.45 -5.01
N VAL A 114 4.08 6.30 -5.30
CA VAL A 114 2.79 6.20 -6.00
C VAL A 114 1.68 6.88 -5.19
N ALA A 115 1.54 6.54 -3.91
CA ALA A 115 0.53 7.09 -3.02
C ALA A 115 0.65 8.62 -2.92
N SER A 116 1.86 9.14 -2.72
CA SER A 116 2.14 10.57 -2.69
C SER A 116 1.74 11.25 -4.01
N ARG A 117 2.15 10.68 -5.15
CA ARG A 117 1.87 11.28 -6.46
C ARG A 117 0.37 11.29 -6.79
N LEU A 118 -0.34 10.20 -6.49
CA LEU A 118 -1.79 10.16 -6.69
C LEU A 118 -2.53 11.12 -5.75
N SER A 119 -2.04 11.29 -4.52
CA SER A 119 -2.58 12.27 -3.58
C SER A 119 -2.41 13.71 -4.09
N ASP A 120 -1.26 14.06 -4.66
CA ASP A 120 -1.02 15.38 -5.26
C ASP A 120 -2.00 15.64 -6.41
N ILE A 121 -2.14 14.68 -7.34
CA ILE A 121 -3.06 14.77 -8.48
C ILE A 121 -4.51 14.91 -8.01
N ARG A 122 -4.91 14.15 -6.98
CA ARG A 122 -6.23 14.28 -6.36
C ARG A 122 -6.47 15.69 -5.81
N LEU A 123 -5.48 16.25 -5.11
CA LEU A 123 -5.58 17.60 -4.54
C LEU A 123 -5.71 18.64 -5.65
N ASP A 124 -4.93 18.55 -6.73
CA ASP A 124 -5.00 19.42 -7.88
C ASP A 124 -6.36 19.35 -8.58
N ALA A 125 -6.88 18.15 -8.77
CA ALA A 125 -8.21 17.93 -9.34
C ALA A 125 -9.32 18.55 -8.47
N ARG A 126 -9.24 18.40 -7.14
CA ARG A 126 -10.23 18.97 -6.19
C ARG A 126 -10.25 20.49 -6.19
N VAL A 127 -9.10 21.14 -6.34
CA VAL A 127 -9.03 22.62 -6.38
C VAL A 127 -9.15 23.18 -7.80
N GLY A 128 -9.41 22.32 -8.79
CA GLY A 128 -9.65 22.73 -10.18
C GLY A 128 -8.39 23.04 -10.98
N ARG A 129 -7.19 22.68 -10.50
CA ARG A 129 -5.92 22.87 -11.22
C ARG A 129 -5.68 21.78 -12.27
N TRP A 130 -6.59 21.69 -13.23
CA TRP A 130 -6.56 20.61 -14.23
C TRP A 130 -5.33 20.61 -15.14
N HIS A 131 -4.70 21.75 -15.35
CA HIS A 131 -3.44 21.83 -16.11
C HIS A 131 -2.29 21.09 -15.38
N GLU A 132 -2.27 21.09 -14.04
CA GLU A 132 -1.28 20.31 -13.26
C GLU A 132 -1.59 18.82 -13.32
N VAL A 133 -2.88 18.45 -13.29
CA VAL A 133 -3.29 17.04 -13.47
C VAL A 133 -2.81 16.50 -14.81
N VAL A 134 -3.01 17.24 -15.90
CA VAL A 134 -2.54 16.86 -17.24
C VAL A 134 -1.01 16.89 -17.32
N ALA A 135 -0.36 17.89 -16.73
CA ALA A 135 1.12 17.96 -16.68
C ALA A 135 1.76 16.79 -15.92
N ALA A 136 0.99 16.07 -15.08
CA ALA A 136 1.48 14.88 -14.38
C ALA A 136 1.54 13.62 -15.28
N LEU A 137 0.91 13.57 -16.45
CA LEU A 137 0.85 12.40 -17.35
C LEU A 137 2.20 11.75 -17.63
N PRO A 138 3.29 12.49 -17.99
CA PRO A 138 4.59 11.86 -18.22
C PRO A 138 5.19 11.23 -16.97
N SER A 139 4.88 11.75 -15.78
CA SER A 139 5.37 11.19 -14.52
C SER A 139 4.62 9.92 -14.14
N LEU A 140 3.31 9.84 -14.40
CA LEU A 140 2.51 8.64 -14.23
C LEU A 140 2.98 7.51 -15.16
N ALA A 141 3.27 7.83 -16.43
CA ALA A 141 3.82 6.85 -17.37
C ALA A 141 5.14 6.24 -16.85
N ARG A 142 6.08 7.08 -16.40
CA ARG A 142 7.34 6.58 -15.81
C ARG A 142 7.14 5.75 -14.55
N LEU A 143 6.17 6.10 -13.69
CA LEU A 143 5.85 5.29 -12.51
C LEU A 143 5.29 3.93 -12.91
N SER A 144 4.40 3.87 -13.90
CA SER A 144 3.88 2.61 -14.43
C SER A 144 4.98 1.70 -14.97
N ASP A 145 5.94 2.27 -15.73
CA ASP A 145 7.09 1.52 -16.25
C ASP A 145 7.96 0.96 -15.12
N ARG A 146 8.30 1.78 -14.12
CA ARG A 146 9.09 1.35 -12.94
C ARG A 146 8.41 0.26 -12.14
N LEU A 147 7.08 0.35 -11.96
CA LEU A 147 6.29 -0.70 -11.31
C LEU A 147 6.36 -2.02 -12.09
N GLY A 148 6.23 -1.96 -13.40
CA GLY A 148 6.35 -3.12 -14.27
C GLY A 148 7.75 -3.75 -14.30
N ASP A 149 8.79 -2.93 -14.20
CA ASP A 149 10.18 -3.40 -14.14
C ASP A 149 10.44 -4.13 -12.82
N LEU A 150 10.04 -3.53 -11.69
CA LEU A 150 10.20 -4.14 -10.37
C LEU A 150 9.34 -5.42 -10.23
N GLU A 151 8.11 -5.43 -10.79
CA GLU A 151 7.28 -6.65 -10.82
C GLU A 151 8.02 -7.80 -11.52
N ARG A 152 8.64 -7.56 -12.66
CA ARG A 152 9.42 -8.56 -13.41
C ARG A 152 10.66 -9.02 -12.64
N GLU A 153 11.32 -8.12 -11.91
CA GLU A 153 12.45 -8.48 -11.04
C GLU A 153 12.03 -9.39 -9.89
N VAL A 154 10.93 -9.06 -9.22
CA VAL A 154 10.42 -9.83 -8.07
C VAL A 154 9.94 -11.24 -8.46
N ARG A 155 9.43 -11.41 -9.68
CA ARG A 155 8.96 -12.72 -10.19
C ARG A 155 10.10 -13.67 -10.64
N ARG A 156 11.33 -13.20 -10.74
CA ARG A 156 12.51 -14.01 -11.10
C ARG A 156 13.11 -14.71 -9.88
#